data_83af7921accbd5fd803ee24a5cb87d3d
#
_entry.id   83af7921accbd5fd803ee24a5cb87d3d
#
_cell.length_a   1.000
_cell.length_b   1.000
_cell.length_c   1.000
_cell.angle_alpha   90.00
_cell.angle_beta   90.00
_cell.angle_gamma   90.00
#
_symmetry.space_group_name_H-M   'P 1'
#
loop_
_entity.id
_entity.type
_entity.pdbx_description
1 polymer ?
#
loop_
_entity_poly.entity_id
_entity_poly.type
_entity_poly.pdbx_seq_one_letter_code
_entity_poly.pdbx_strand_id
1 'polypeptide(L)'
;MKYTEFTDKDFELINKAWNIFAGYARERCADDKEFAIVKKAFDFANEAHKNVRRRSGEPYILHPIEVAQIVVKEIGLGYKSMTAALLHDVVEDTEYTVDDIRALFGDKVASLVDGLTKIKTVLDNEDRTKMTDIETKSLQAENFKRILLTLNDDVRVVLIKLADRLHNCRTIEFMPEHKRDKILSETMYVFIPLAHRLGFYSIKSEMENIWLRFKEPDDYNTIKARTAQNVASTSTLIDDFIAPIDRALKADGYRYEIKKRVKTPYSIWHKMKTKHVTFDQIFDLYAVRIIFEPQTDDPVKERKMCYDIYSTITSIYRFQPDRLRDWIKSPKSNGYEALHCTLMSEGGNWVEVQIRSKRMDDIAEKGIAAHWAYKKDGYISENDSEMDKWLAKVQDIIKSPDLSSLELLDMIHKDLVTSEIVVFTPKGHQRSIAVGSTALDFAYQIHTDLSLIHI
;
A
#
# COMPACT_ATOMS: atom_id res chain seq x y z
N MET A 1 29.56 -3.54 -0.47
CA MET A 1 29.30 -4.99 -0.43
C MET A 1 30.57 -5.69 0.02
N LYS A 2 30.48 -6.88 0.68
CA LYS A 2 31.67 -7.69 1.01
C LYS A 2 31.69 -8.90 0.07
N TYR A 3 32.84 -9.19 -0.49
CA TYR A 3 33.09 -10.41 -1.26
C TYR A 3 33.60 -11.51 -0.33
N THR A 4 32.88 -12.64 -0.26
CA THR A 4 33.28 -13.80 0.55
C THR A 4 32.64 -15.03 -0.09
N GLU A 5 33.42 -16.06 -0.34
CA GLU A 5 32.92 -17.32 -0.93
C GLU A 5 31.71 -17.86 -0.18
N PHE A 6 30.74 -18.35 -0.93
CA PHE A 6 29.54 -18.96 -0.37
C PHE A 6 29.85 -20.34 0.18
N THR A 7 29.25 -20.65 1.30
CA THR A 7 29.29 -21.96 1.96
C THR A 7 28.09 -22.80 1.52
N ASP A 8 28.11 -24.11 1.79
CA ASP A 8 26.96 -25.00 1.52
C ASP A 8 25.68 -24.48 2.19
N LYS A 9 25.78 -23.90 3.37
CA LYS A 9 24.65 -23.27 4.08
C LYS A 9 24.07 -22.07 3.32
N ASP A 10 24.91 -21.31 2.64
CA ASP A 10 24.44 -20.19 1.80
C ASP A 10 23.66 -20.69 0.59
N PHE A 11 24.12 -21.77 -0.05
CA PHE A 11 23.40 -22.42 -1.15
C PHE A 11 22.07 -23.02 -0.69
N GLU A 12 22.01 -23.62 0.50
CA GLU A 12 20.74 -24.08 1.09
C GLU A 12 19.75 -22.92 1.31
N LEU A 13 20.22 -21.79 1.83
CA LEU A 13 19.39 -20.58 2.03
C LEU A 13 18.86 -20.04 0.70
N ILE A 14 19.72 -19.92 -0.32
CA ILE A 14 19.34 -19.45 -1.66
C ILE A 14 18.30 -20.40 -2.27
N ASN A 15 18.53 -21.70 -2.22
CA ASN A 15 17.59 -22.70 -2.77
C ASN A 15 16.25 -22.67 -2.03
N LYS A 16 16.25 -22.53 -0.71
CA LYS A 16 15.01 -22.41 0.07
C LYS A 16 14.21 -21.16 -0.31
N ALA A 17 14.86 -20.01 -0.38
CA ALA A 17 14.23 -18.75 -0.77
C ALA A 17 13.66 -18.82 -2.20
N TRP A 18 14.47 -19.35 -3.14
CA TRP A 18 14.02 -19.58 -4.51
C TRP A 18 12.78 -20.49 -4.58
N ASN A 19 12.78 -21.63 -3.90
CA ASN A 19 11.67 -22.58 -3.95
C ASN A 19 10.35 -21.97 -3.42
N ILE A 20 10.43 -21.15 -2.37
CA ILE A 20 9.26 -20.43 -1.84
C ILE A 20 8.76 -19.44 -2.89
N PHE A 21 9.62 -18.60 -3.45
CA PHE A 21 9.26 -17.64 -4.49
C PHE A 21 8.73 -18.32 -5.74
N ALA A 22 9.39 -19.40 -6.21
CA ALA A 22 9.00 -20.15 -7.40
C ALA A 22 7.58 -20.74 -7.30
N GLY A 23 7.11 -21.10 -6.09
CA GLY A 23 5.74 -21.52 -5.86
C GLY A 23 4.76 -20.39 -6.24
N TYR A 24 4.92 -19.20 -5.70
CA TYR A 24 4.08 -18.04 -6.05
C TYR A 24 4.22 -17.62 -7.52
N ALA A 25 5.44 -17.68 -8.06
CA ALA A 25 5.69 -17.32 -9.45
C ALA A 25 4.96 -18.24 -10.44
N ARG A 26 4.95 -19.55 -10.18
CA ARG A 26 4.22 -20.54 -11.00
C ARG A 26 2.71 -20.29 -11.03
N GLU A 27 2.12 -20.01 -9.86
CA GLU A 27 0.69 -19.69 -9.77
C GLU A 27 0.32 -18.42 -10.55
N ARG A 28 1.26 -17.50 -10.73
CA ARG A 28 1.03 -16.20 -11.37
C ARG A 28 1.43 -16.15 -12.85
N CYS A 29 2.30 -17.02 -13.31
CA CYS A 29 2.66 -17.17 -14.73
C CYS A 29 1.52 -17.82 -15.51
N ALA A 30 1.30 -17.36 -16.74
CA ALA A 30 0.25 -17.92 -17.60
C ALA A 30 0.63 -19.29 -18.17
N ASP A 31 1.94 -19.53 -18.37
CA ASP A 31 2.47 -20.76 -18.93
C ASP A 31 3.92 -21.03 -18.45
N ASP A 32 4.46 -22.18 -18.82
CA ASP A 32 5.83 -22.59 -18.51
C ASP A 32 6.89 -21.69 -19.18
N LYS A 33 6.57 -21.00 -20.28
CA LYS A 33 7.50 -20.09 -20.97
C LYS A 33 7.73 -18.84 -20.13
N GLU A 34 6.67 -18.26 -19.57
CA GLU A 34 6.77 -17.13 -18.65
C GLU A 34 7.58 -17.50 -17.42
N PHE A 35 7.32 -18.67 -16.84
CA PHE A 35 8.08 -19.16 -15.70
C PHE A 35 9.56 -19.41 -16.02
N ALA A 36 9.86 -19.94 -17.20
CA ALA A 36 11.23 -20.15 -17.66
C ALA A 36 12.02 -18.83 -17.77
N ILE A 37 11.36 -17.72 -18.16
CA ILE A 37 11.97 -16.38 -18.20
C ILE A 37 12.30 -15.92 -16.76
N VAL A 38 11.39 -16.11 -15.81
CA VAL A 38 11.62 -15.78 -14.39
C VAL A 38 12.77 -16.60 -13.83
N LYS A 39 12.83 -17.89 -14.12
CA LYS A 39 13.94 -18.78 -13.70
C LYS A 39 15.27 -18.33 -14.30
N LYS A 40 15.30 -18.01 -15.60
CA LYS A 40 16.49 -17.47 -16.28
C LYS A 40 16.98 -16.18 -15.62
N ALA A 41 16.06 -15.30 -15.21
CA ALA A 41 16.41 -14.05 -14.53
C ALA A 41 17.02 -14.29 -13.14
N PHE A 42 16.47 -15.26 -12.40
CA PHE A 42 17.07 -15.67 -11.13
C PHE A 42 18.48 -16.22 -11.32
N ASP A 43 18.68 -17.16 -12.26
CA ASP A 43 19.99 -17.77 -12.52
C ASP A 43 21.01 -16.68 -12.92
N PHE A 44 20.60 -15.76 -13.77
CA PHE A 44 21.44 -14.64 -14.21
C PHE A 44 21.80 -13.70 -13.03
N ALA A 45 20.82 -13.27 -12.23
CA ALA A 45 21.07 -12.43 -11.08
C ALA A 45 21.92 -13.12 -10.00
N ASN A 46 21.72 -14.43 -9.80
CA ASN A 46 22.49 -15.22 -8.85
C ASN A 46 23.96 -15.33 -9.25
N GLU A 47 24.25 -15.52 -10.55
CA GLU A 47 25.62 -15.54 -11.05
C GLU A 47 26.26 -14.14 -11.01
N ALA A 48 25.49 -13.09 -11.37
CA ALA A 48 25.94 -11.69 -11.33
C ALA A 48 26.35 -11.22 -9.92
N HIS A 49 25.66 -11.72 -8.89
CA HIS A 49 25.94 -11.41 -7.49
C HIS A 49 26.65 -12.53 -6.72
N LYS A 50 27.34 -13.42 -7.44
CA LYS A 50 28.07 -14.54 -6.83
C LYS A 50 29.11 -14.05 -5.82
N ASN A 51 29.10 -14.67 -4.64
CA ASN A 51 30.00 -14.33 -3.54
C ASN A 51 29.85 -12.91 -2.97
N VAL A 52 28.81 -12.18 -3.35
CA VAL A 52 28.47 -10.88 -2.80
C VAL A 52 27.57 -11.06 -1.56
N ARG A 53 27.89 -10.37 -0.46
CA ARG A 53 27.12 -10.43 0.77
C ARG A 53 26.51 -9.08 1.16
N ARG A 54 25.31 -9.12 1.70
CA ARG A 54 24.69 -7.98 2.38
C ARG A 54 25.43 -7.67 3.70
N ARG A 55 25.09 -6.55 4.31
CA ARG A 55 25.62 -6.17 5.63
C ARG A 55 25.17 -7.10 6.75
N SER A 56 24.02 -7.77 6.60
CA SER A 56 23.57 -8.85 7.49
C SER A 56 24.48 -10.09 7.48
N GLY A 57 25.35 -10.19 6.47
CA GLY A 57 26.21 -11.36 6.24
C GLY A 57 25.62 -12.39 5.28
N GLU A 58 24.37 -12.27 4.92
CA GLU A 58 23.66 -13.18 4.01
C GLU A 58 24.03 -12.96 2.53
N PRO A 59 23.88 -13.98 1.66
CA PRO A 59 24.01 -13.84 0.21
C PRO A 59 23.16 -12.70 -0.34
N TYR A 60 23.74 -11.85 -1.20
CA TYR A 60 23.04 -10.68 -1.73
C TYR A 60 21.78 -11.04 -2.50
N ILE A 61 21.81 -12.14 -3.26
CA ILE A 61 20.70 -12.61 -4.11
C ILE A 61 19.39 -12.83 -3.33
N LEU A 62 19.45 -13.04 -2.02
CA LEU A 62 18.24 -13.16 -1.19
C LEU A 62 17.39 -11.89 -1.24
N HIS A 63 18.02 -10.71 -1.40
CA HIS A 63 17.28 -9.45 -1.53
C HIS A 63 16.42 -9.38 -2.81
N PRO A 64 16.96 -9.55 -4.02
CA PRO A 64 16.15 -9.60 -5.23
C PRO A 64 15.05 -10.67 -5.20
N ILE A 65 15.31 -11.84 -4.60
CA ILE A 65 14.29 -12.89 -4.42
C ILE A 65 13.14 -12.38 -3.55
N GLU A 66 13.44 -11.79 -2.39
CA GLU A 66 12.42 -11.26 -1.48
C GLU A 66 11.65 -10.08 -2.09
N VAL A 67 12.32 -9.19 -2.83
CA VAL A 67 11.65 -8.12 -3.59
C VAL A 67 10.71 -8.71 -4.63
N ALA A 68 11.14 -9.72 -5.39
CA ALA A 68 10.29 -10.40 -6.37
C ALA A 68 9.11 -11.12 -5.70
N GLN A 69 9.31 -11.69 -4.50
CA GLN A 69 8.24 -12.30 -3.70
C GLN A 69 7.21 -11.27 -3.24
N ILE A 70 7.62 -10.09 -2.77
CA ILE A 70 6.70 -8.98 -2.45
C ILE A 70 5.92 -8.57 -3.70
N VAL A 71 6.59 -8.44 -4.85
CA VAL A 71 5.99 -8.06 -6.14
C VAL A 71 4.88 -9.03 -6.55
N VAL A 72 5.07 -10.33 -6.40
CA VAL A 72 4.06 -11.32 -6.80
C VAL A 72 2.99 -11.53 -5.74
N LYS A 73 3.38 -11.67 -4.46
CA LYS A 73 2.48 -12.08 -3.37
C LYS A 73 1.69 -10.92 -2.78
N GLU A 74 2.37 -9.80 -2.50
CA GLU A 74 1.77 -8.67 -1.79
C GLU A 74 1.19 -7.62 -2.76
N ILE A 75 1.88 -7.37 -3.90
CA ILE A 75 1.42 -6.43 -4.92
C ILE A 75 0.57 -7.14 -6.00
N GLY A 76 0.91 -8.37 -6.39
CA GLY A 76 0.13 -9.17 -7.35
C GLY A 76 0.50 -8.93 -8.81
N LEU A 77 1.72 -8.49 -9.12
CA LEU A 77 2.19 -8.27 -10.49
C LEU A 77 2.61 -9.58 -11.20
N GLY A 78 2.66 -9.53 -12.54
CA GLY A 78 2.99 -10.67 -13.41
C GLY A 78 4.50 -10.86 -13.66
N TYR A 79 4.83 -11.85 -14.51
CA TYR A 79 6.20 -12.33 -14.74
C TYR A 79 7.20 -11.26 -15.16
N LYS A 80 6.83 -10.28 -16.00
CA LYS A 80 7.74 -9.20 -16.41
C LYS A 80 8.21 -8.34 -15.23
N SER A 81 7.32 -8.11 -14.28
CA SER A 81 7.66 -7.35 -13.06
C SER A 81 8.48 -8.20 -12.08
N MET A 82 8.19 -9.50 -11.95
CA MET A 82 9.02 -10.44 -11.18
C MET A 82 10.43 -10.53 -11.76
N THR A 83 10.54 -10.65 -13.09
CA THR A 83 11.82 -10.66 -13.82
C THR A 83 12.61 -9.36 -13.57
N ALA A 84 11.95 -8.20 -13.71
CA ALA A 84 12.60 -6.91 -13.44
C ALA A 84 13.01 -6.75 -11.97
N ALA A 85 12.22 -7.26 -11.02
CA ALA A 85 12.55 -7.27 -9.60
C ALA A 85 13.78 -8.13 -9.27
N LEU A 86 13.93 -9.29 -9.93
CA LEU A 86 15.15 -10.12 -9.79
C LEU A 86 16.40 -9.43 -10.35
N LEU A 87 16.24 -8.59 -11.37
CA LEU A 87 17.33 -7.96 -12.11
C LEU A 87 17.61 -6.50 -11.70
N HIS A 88 16.83 -5.93 -10.76
CA HIS A 88 16.82 -4.48 -10.50
C HIS A 88 18.18 -3.91 -10.07
N ASP A 89 18.98 -4.69 -9.34
CA ASP A 89 20.31 -4.29 -8.88
C ASP A 89 21.45 -4.77 -9.81
N VAL A 90 21.17 -5.61 -10.81
CA VAL A 90 22.22 -6.17 -11.68
C VAL A 90 22.92 -5.05 -12.47
N VAL A 91 22.16 -4.15 -13.10
CA VAL A 91 22.73 -3.04 -13.88
C VAL A 91 23.42 -2.01 -12.99
N GLU A 92 23.01 -1.90 -11.72
CA GLU A 92 23.54 -0.90 -10.79
C GLU A 92 24.80 -1.34 -10.08
N ASP A 93 24.90 -2.64 -9.79
CA ASP A 93 25.93 -3.21 -8.93
C ASP A 93 26.95 -4.09 -9.66
N THR A 94 26.79 -4.26 -11.00
CA THR A 94 27.66 -5.11 -11.82
C THR A 94 28.05 -4.40 -13.14
N GLU A 95 28.80 -5.08 -13.99
CA GLU A 95 29.24 -4.56 -15.30
C GLU A 95 28.16 -4.69 -16.41
N TYR A 96 27.03 -5.35 -16.13
CA TYR A 96 25.97 -5.52 -17.09
C TYR A 96 25.21 -4.23 -17.37
N THR A 97 24.85 -4.02 -18.63
CA THR A 97 24.14 -2.83 -19.11
C THR A 97 22.64 -3.11 -19.34
N VAL A 98 21.85 -2.04 -19.49
CA VAL A 98 20.42 -2.15 -19.89
C VAL A 98 20.28 -2.85 -21.25
N ASP A 99 21.27 -2.70 -22.17
CA ASP A 99 21.24 -3.36 -23.46
C ASP A 99 21.47 -4.87 -23.37
N ASP A 100 22.29 -5.32 -22.41
CA ASP A 100 22.44 -6.75 -22.12
C ASP A 100 21.12 -7.34 -21.59
N ILE A 101 20.44 -6.61 -20.69
CA ILE A 101 19.12 -7.01 -20.20
C ILE A 101 18.11 -7.06 -21.35
N ARG A 102 18.15 -6.10 -22.28
CA ARG A 102 17.27 -6.06 -23.47
C ARG A 102 17.50 -7.27 -24.37
N ALA A 103 18.74 -7.61 -24.65
CA ALA A 103 19.08 -8.77 -25.47
C ALA A 103 18.63 -10.10 -24.84
N LEU A 104 18.70 -10.23 -23.50
CA LEU A 104 18.41 -11.48 -22.81
C LEU A 104 16.93 -11.65 -22.42
N PHE A 105 16.22 -10.56 -22.10
CA PHE A 105 14.87 -10.58 -21.48
C PHE A 105 13.85 -9.72 -22.23
N GLY A 106 14.24 -9.02 -23.29
CA GLY A 106 13.39 -8.20 -24.15
C GLY A 106 13.16 -6.77 -23.65
N ASP A 107 12.61 -5.94 -24.56
CA ASP A 107 12.47 -4.49 -24.38
C ASP A 107 11.70 -4.10 -23.12
N LYS A 108 10.62 -4.82 -22.79
CA LYS A 108 9.76 -4.43 -21.68
C LYS A 108 10.43 -4.64 -20.31
N VAL A 109 11.18 -5.72 -20.15
CA VAL A 109 11.95 -5.97 -18.91
C VAL A 109 13.09 -4.95 -18.81
N ALA A 110 13.81 -4.72 -19.92
CA ALA A 110 14.88 -3.71 -19.96
C ALA A 110 14.36 -2.30 -19.60
N SER A 111 13.21 -1.90 -20.14
CA SER A 111 12.58 -0.61 -19.82
C SER A 111 12.22 -0.49 -18.32
N LEU A 112 11.73 -1.57 -17.69
CA LEU A 112 11.45 -1.58 -16.25
C LEU A 112 12.73 -1.45 -15.42
N VAL A 113 13.79 -2.17 -15.77
CA VAL A 113 15.09 -2.11 -15.07
C VAL A 113 15.73 -0.71 -15.24
N ASP A 114 15.71 -0.15 -16.44
CA ASP A 114 16.20 1.22 -16.70
C ASP A 114 15.46 2.26 -15.85
N GLY A 115 14.13 2.15 -15.75
CA GLY A 115 13.33 3.01 -14.88
C GLY A 115 13.70 2.90 -13.40
N LEU A 116 13.98 1.68 -12.92
CA LEU A 116 14.41 1.44 -11.53
C LEU A 116 15.77 2.07 -11.24
N THR A 117 16.74 1.91 -12.15
CA THR A 117 18.08 2.53 -12.06
C THR A 117 17.99 4.06 -12.05
N LYS A 118 17.14 4.66 -12.90
CA LYS A 118 16.90 6.11 -12.90
C LYS A 118 16.36 6.63 -11.56
N ILE A 119 15.41 5.92 -10.94
CA ILE A 119 14.89 6.30 -9.61
C ILE A 119 16.00 6.25 -8.56
N LYS A 120 16.84 5.22 -8.56
CA LYS A 120 17.94 5.10 -7.59
C LYS A 120 18.93 6.24 -7.74
N THR A 121 19.33 6.55 -8.97
CA THR A 121 20.25 7.68 -9.26
C THR A 121 19.70 9.00 -8.71
N VAL A 122 18.40 9.23 -8.81
CA VAL A 122 17.73 10.39 -8.23
C VAL A 122 17.86 10.43 -6.70
N LEU A 123 17.66 9.29 -6.03
CA LEU A 123 17.68 9.20 -4.56
C LEU A 123 19.10 9.22 -3.97
N ASP A 124 20.13 8.82 -4.73
CA ASP A 124 21.49 8.66 -4.21
C ASP A 124 22.42 9.86 -4.44
N ASN A 125 22.05 10.78 -5.35
CA ASN A 125 22.94 11.86 -5.83
C ASN A 125 23.26 12.99 -4.83
N GLU A 126 23.08 12.80 -3.48
CA GLU A 126 23.20 13.92 -2.55
C GLU A 126 23.89 13.62 -1.22
N ASP A 127 24.85 14.48 -0.93
CA ASP A 127 25.62 14.50 0.32
C ASP A 127 24.84 15.28 1.41
N ARG A 128 24.20 14.56 2.34
CA ARG A 128 23.28 15.12 3.36
C ARG A 128 23.96 15.50 4.67
N THR A 129 25.25 15.42 4.76
CA THR A 129 25.99 15.54 6.02
C THR A 129 25.93 16.90 6.71
N LYS A 130 25.31 17.94 6.07
CA LYS A 130 25.23 19.32 6.58
C LYS A 130 23.89 20.03 6.32
N MET A 131 22.81 19.31 5.99
CA MET A 131 21.52 19.94 5.63
C MET A 131 20.67 20.26 6.87
N THR A 132 20.01 21.40 6.83
CA THR A 132 18.94 21.79 7.77
C THR A 132 17.66 20.98 7.53
N ASP A 133 16.73 20.97 8.48
CA ASP A 133 15.43 20.27 8.32
C ASP A 133 14.63 20.79 7.11
N ILE A 134 14.74 22.10 6.80
CA ILE A 134 14.04 22.72 5.66
C ILE A 134 14.67 22.25 4.33
N GLU A 135 16.00 22.22 4.25
CA GLU A 135 16.71 21.71 3.07
C GLU A 135 16.42 20.22 2.84
N THR A 136 16.37 19.43 3.91
CA THR A 136 16.01 18.02 3.85
C THR A 136 14.59 17.83 3.29
N LYS A 137 13.61 18.62 3.74
CA LYS A 137 12.24 18.58 3.21
C LYS A 137 12.16 19.00 1.75
N SER A 138 12.88 20.06 1.37
CA SER A 138 12.94 20.53 -0.03
C SER A 138 13.51 19.46 -0.96
N LEU A 139 14.57 18.78 -0.50
CA LEU A 139 15.17 17.67 -1.20
C LEU A 139 14.23 16.48 -1.39
N GLN A 140 13.51 16.10 -0.31
CA GLN A 140 12.51 15.04 -0.40
C GLN A 140 11.38 15.39 -1.37
N ALA A 141 11.02 16.67 -1.47
CA ALA A 141 10.06 17.19 -2.42
C ALA A 141 10.54 17.00 -3.88
N GLU A 142 11.80 17.35 -4.14
CA GLU A 142 12.38 17.18 -5.48
C GLU A 142 12.50 15.70 -5.86
N ASN A 143 12.96 14.85 -4.94
CA ASN A 143 13.03 13.41 -5.16
C ASN A 143 11.65 12.81 -5.43
N PHE A 144 10.64 13.25 -4.68
CA PHE A 144 9.26 12.81 -4.89
C PHE A 144 8.73 13.24 -6.26
N LYS A 145 8.96 14.48 -6.66
CA LYS A 145 8.65 15.01 -8.01
C LYS A 145 9.25 14.14 -9.11
N ARG A 146 10.54 13.81 -9.00
CA ARG A 146 11.25 12.99 -9.98
C ARG A 146 10.71 11.55 -10.04
N ILE A 147 10.37 10.95 -8.89
CA ILE A 147 9.73 9.62 -8.85
C ILE A 147 8.36 9.66 -9.53
N LEU A 148 7.57 10.71 -9.29
CA LEU A 148 6.27 10.86 -9.94
C LEU A 148 6.38 11.04 -11.46
N LEU A 149 7.46 11.65 -11.95
CA LEU A 149 7.72 11.75 -13.40
C LEU A 149 7.96 10.36 -14.02
N THR A 150 8.57 9.43 -13.30
CA THR A 150 8.77 8.05 -13.80
C THR A 150 7.47 7.23 -13.84
N LEU A 151 6.41 7.64 -13.12
CA LEU A 151 5.08 7.02 -13.21
C LEU A 151 4.47 7.14 -14.63
N ASN A 152 4.87 8.15 -15.39
CA ASN A 152 4.37 8.38 -16.75
C ASN A 152 4.77 7.28 -17.73
N ASP A 153 5.94 6.67 -17.52
CA ASP A 153 6.49 5.69 -18.43
C ASP A 153 5.90 4.29 -18.14
N ASP A 154 5.92 3.89 -16.88
CA ASP A 154 5.33 2.62 -16.44
C ASP A 154 5.19 2.58 -14.90
N VAL A 155 3.97 2.59 -14.40
CA VAL A 155 3.67 2.54 -12.95
C VAL A 155 4.29 1.32 -12.24
N ARG A 156 4.56 0.22 -12.96
CA ARG A 156 5.20 -0.97 -12.40
C ARG A 156 6.60 -0.70 -11.86
N VAL A 157 7.32 0.27 -12.45
CA VAL A 157 8.63 0.71 -11.94
C VAL A 157 8.51 1.18 -10.49
N VAL A 158 7.52 2.03 -10.21
CA VAL A 158 7.29 2.54 -8.85
C VAL A 158 6.81 1.44 -7.90
N LEU A 159 6.00 0.51 -8.39
CA LEU A 159 5.53 -0.63 -7.58
C LEU A 159 6.66 -1.58 -7.20
N ILE A 160 7.59 -1.86 -8.12
CA ILE A 160 8.80 -2.65 -7.81
C ILE A 160 9.68 -1.88 -6.82
N LYS A 161 9.84 -0.56 -7.00
CA LYS A 161 10.62 0.26 -6.07
C LYS A 161 9.98 0.38 -4.68
N LEU A 162 8.64 0.32 -4.60
CA LEU A 162 7.91 0.21 -3.34
C LEU A 162 8.20 -1.12 -2.64
N ALA A 163 8.25 -2.23 -3.39
CA ALA A 163 8.62 -3.55 -2.87
C ALA A 163 10.08 -3.58 -2.37
N ASP A 164 11.02 -3.01 -3.12
CA ASP A 164 12.41 -2.84 -2.70
C ASP A 164 12.51 -2.02 -1.41
N ARG A 165 11.82 -0.88 -1.33
CA ARG A 165 11.77 -0.04 -0.13
C ARG A 165 11.22 -0.80 1.08
N LEU A 166 10.13 -1.55 0.90
CA LEU A 166 9.55 -2.35 1.97
C LEU A 166 10.55 -3.39 2.49
N HIS A 167 11.25 -4.10 1.60
CA HIS A 167 12.26 -5.07 2.02
C HIS A 167 13.45 -4.38 2.73
N ASN A 168 13.89 -3.22 2.24
CA ASN A 168 14.91 -2.43 2.91
C ASN A 168 14.48 -1.94 4.31
N CYS A 169 13.20 -1.62 4.50
CA CYS A 169 12.63 -1.32 5.82
C CYS A 169 12.62 -2.56 6.73
N ARG A 170 12.25 -3.73 6.21
CA ARG A 170 12.25 -5.01 6.97
C ARG A 170 13.64 -5.39 7.48
N THR A 171 14.69 -4.99 6.75
CA THR A 171 16.10 -5.30 7.07
C THR A 171 16.90 -4.09 7.57
N ILE A 172 16.23 -3.03 7.99
CA ILE A 172 16.85 -1.73 8.32
C ILE A 172 17.77 -1.79 9.53
N GLU A 173 17.57 -2.74 10.44
CA GLU A 173 18.39 -2.93 11.65
C GLU A 173 19.85 -3.22 11.34
N PHE A 174 20.17 -3.81 10.19
CA PHE A 174 21.55 -4.07 9.76
C PHE A 174 22.25 -2.85 9.14
N MET A 175 21.51 -1.73 8.99
CA MET A 175 22.05 -0.51 8.38
C MET A 175 22.69 0.40 9.45
N PRO A 176 23.81 1.09 9.12
CA PRO A 176 24.37 2.13 9.99
C PRO A 176 23.36 3.26 10.20
N GLU A 177 23.43 3.94 11.33
CA GLU A 177 22.47 4.95 11.77
C GLU A 177 22.21 6.03 10.71
N HIS A 178 23.28 6.63 10.14
CA HIS A 178 23.13 7.67 9.10
C HIS A 178 22.39 7.18 7.84
N LYS A 179 22.56 5.90 7.44
CA LYS A 179 21.83 5.31 6.32
C LYS A 179 20.40 4.95 6.71
N ARG A 180 20.20 4.53 7.97
CA ARG A 180 18.89 4.25 8.53
C ARG A 180 18.00 5.50 8.52
N ASP A 181 18.55 6.64 8.95
CA ASP A 181 17.84 7.91 8.97
C ASP A 181 17.44 8.38 7.56
N LYS A 182 18.33 8.21 6.57
CA LYS A 182 18.02 8.46 5.16
C LYS A 182 16.82 7.61 4.70
N ILE A 183 16.90 6.29 4.92
CA ILE A 183 15.85 5.34 4.50
C ILE A 183 14.52 5.67 5.17
N LEU A 184 14.52 5.94 6.48
CA LEU A 184 13.30 6.26 7.24
C LEU A 184 12.68 7.58 6.80
N SER A 185 13.49 8.60 6.52
CA SER A 185 13.02 9.90 6.01
C SER A 185 12.36 9.73 4.65
N GLU A 186 13.03 9.09 3.70
CA GLU A 186 12.46 8.82 2.37
C GLU A 186 11.19 7.96 2.45
N THR A 187 11.18 6.96 3.35
CA THR A 187 10.00 6.11 3.56
C THR A 187 8.81 6.92 4.03
N MET A 188 8.99 7.82 5.02
CA MET A 188 7.90 8.62 5.58
C MET A 188 7.37 9.66 4.57
N TYR A 189 8.28 10.38 3.90
CA TYR A 189 7.89 11.52 3.06
C TYR A 189 7.55 11.15 1.62
N VAL A 190 8.01 10.00 1.13
CA VAL A 190 7.84 9.58 -0.27
C VAL A 190 7.01 8.30 -0.39
N PHE A 191 7.48 7.20 0.23
CA PHE A 191 6.91 5.89 -0.07
C PHE A 191 5.60 5.58 0.68
N ILE A 192 5.44 6.05 1.93
CA ILE A 192 4.18 5.90 2.68
C ILE A 192 3.03 6.66 2.00
N PRO A 193 3.17 7.95 1.62
CA PRO A 193 2.16 8.66 0.84
C PRO A 193 1.83 7.96 -0.48
N LEU A 194 2.85 7.49 -1.19
CA LEU A 194 2.69 6.79 -2.45
C LEU A 194 1.91 5.45 -2.28
N ALA A 195 2.29 4.64 -1.29
CA ALA A 195 1.58 3.41 -0.96
C ALA A 195 0.12 3.68 -0.57
N HIS A 196 -0.15 4.76 0.17
CA HIS A 196 -1.50 5.20 0.53
C HIS A 196 -2.32 5.52 -0.71
N ARG A 197 -1.79 6.32 -1.63
CA ARG A 197 -2.48 6.73 -2.84
C ARG A 197 -2.75 5.57 -3.79
N LEU A 198 -1.80 4.66 -3.90
CA LEU A 198 -1.94 3.46 -4.72
C LEU A 198 -2.78 2.35 -4.05
N GLY A 199 -3.30 2.61 -2.82
CA GLY A 199 -4.19 1.69 -2.12
C GLY A 199 -3.50 0.52 -1.41
N PHE A 200 -2.16 0.49 -1.32
CA PHE A 200 -1.41 -0.57 -0.64
C PHE A 200 -1.37 -0.34 0.88
N TYR A 201 -2.51 -0.47 1.53
CA TYR A 201 -2.65 -0.16 2.96
C TYR A 201 -1.85 -1.08 3.87
N SER A 202 -1.64 -2.35 3.49
CA SER A 202 -0.83 -3.29 4.23
C SER A 202 0.64 -2.84 4.24
N ILE A 203 1.20 -2.58 3.05
CA ILE A 203 2.58 -2.09 2.86
C ILE A 203 2.79 -0.76 3.58
N LYS A 204 1.85 0.18 3.41
CA LYS A 204 1.85 1.47 4.11
C LYS A 204 1.93 1.28 5.62
N SER A 205 1.01 0.49 6.18
CA SER A 205 0.92 0.25 7.63
C SER A 205 2.18 -0.40 8.20
N GLU A 206 2.78 -1.33 7.47
CA GLU A 206 4.03 -1.97 7.88
C GLU A 206 5.18 -0.97 7.90
N MET A 207 5.36 -0.16 6.84
CA MET A 207 6.38 0.88 6.77
C MET A 207 6.21 1.92 7.89
N GLU A 208 4.97 2.35 8.17
CA GLU A 208 4.64 3.27 9.27
C GLU A 208 5.05 2.70 10.64
N ASN A 209 4.78 1.42 10.89
CA ASN A 209 5.16 0.76 12.15
C ASN A 209 6.67 0.58 12.28
N ILE A 210 7.37 0.25 11.18
CA ILE A 210 8.82 0.19 11.17
C ILE A 210 9.40 1.58 11.46
N TRP A 211 8.89 2.63 10.82
CA TRP A 211 9.31 3.99 11.07
C TRP A 211 9.15 4.37 12.54
N LEU A 212 7.97 4.12 13.14
CA LEU A 212 7.69 4.45 14.54
C LEU A 212 8.63 3.68 15.49
N ARG A 213 8.91 2.39 15.21
CA ARG A 213 9.81 1.57 16.02
C ARG A 213 11.21 2.15 16.14
N PHE A 214 11.70 2.81 15.09
CA PHE A 214 13.06 3.34 15.05
C PHE A 214 13.16 4.82 15.41
N LYS A 215 12.11 5.61 15.17
CA LYS A 215 12.09 7.06 15.44
C LYS A 215 11.52 7.41 16.81
N GLU A 216 10.54 6.65 17.30
CA GLU A 216 9.87 6.86 18.58
C GLU A 216 9.77 5.51 19.33
N PRO A 217 10.92 4.89 19.69
CA PRO A 217 10.94 3.54 20.23
C PRO A 217 10.21 3.38 21.57
N ASP A 218 10.23 4.39 22.43
CA ASP A 218 9.55 4.36 23.73
C ASP A 218 8.03 4.38 23.56
N ASP A 219 7.52 5.27 22.71
CA ASP A 219 6.10 5.34 22.36
C ASP A 219 5.65 4.03 21.70
N TYR A 220 6.44 3.50 20.74
CA TYR A 220 6.15 2.23 20.07
C TYR A 220 6.05 1.07 21.05
N ASN A 221 7.04 0.89 21.93
CA ASN A 221 7.08 -0.21 22.89
C ASN A 221 5.96 -0.10 23.92
N THR A 222 5.67 1.10 24.41
CA THR A 222 4.56 1.38 25.35
C THR A 222 3.22 1.03 24.72
N ILE A 223 2.95 1.51 23.53
CA ILE A 223 1.70 1.24 22.81
C ILE A 223 1.56 -0.25 22.49
N LYS A 224 2.64 -0.89 22.01
CA LYS A 224 2.65 -2.33 21.71
C LYS A 224 2.35 -3.17 22.94
N ALA A 225 2.98 -2.88 24.07
CA ALA A 225 2.76 -3.61 25.33
C ALA A 225 1.32 -3.42 25.84
N ARG A 226 0.81 -2.19 25.86
CA ARG A 226 -0.58 -1.90 26.28
C ARG A 226 -1.60 -2.54 25.34
N THR A 227 -1.34 -2.52 24.03
CA THR A 227 -2.21 -3.19 23.05
C THR A 227 -2.22 -4.69 23.27
N ALA A 228 -1.08 -5.35 23.48
CA ALA A 228 -1.00 -6.77 23.73
C ALA A 228 -1.75 -7.17 25.04
N GLN A 229 -1.58 -6.39 26.10
CA GLN A 229 -2.29 -6.60 27.37
C GLN A 229 -3.81 -6.45 27.20
N ASN A 230 -4.24 -5.43 26.46
CA ASN A 230 -5.65 -5.18 26.17
C ASN A 230 -6.25 -6.30 25.29
N VAL A 231 -5.51 -6.77 24.26
CA VAL A 231 -5.94 -7.92 23.42
C VAL A 231 -6.12 -9.16 24.26
N ALA A 232 -5.20 -9.48 25.16
CA ALA A 232 -5.29 -10.67 26.01
C ALA A 232 -6.53 -10.65 26.92
N SER A 233 -6.89 -9.48 27.46
CA SER A 233 -8.07 -9.31 28.33
C SER A 233 -9.41 -9.23 27.55
N THR A 234 -9.38 -8.87 26.27
CA THR A 234 -10.59 -8.59 25.48
C THR A 234 -10.87 -9.67 24.43
N SER A 235 -9.96 -10.64 24.24
CA SER A 235 -10.10 -11.67 23.19
C SER A 235 -11.41 -12.45 23.28
N THR A 236 -11.80 -12.91 24.46
CA THR A 236 -13.07 -13.61 24.70
C THR A 236 -14.29 -12.74 24.41
N LEU A 237 -14.24 -11.46 24.79
CA LEU A 237 -15.34 -10.51 24.52
C LEU A 237 -15.58 -10.30 23.01
N ILE A 238 -14.50 -10.32 22.20
CA ILE A 238 -14.63 -10.22 20.75
C ILE A 238 -15.16 -11.53 20.15
N ASP A 239 -14.80 -12.69 20.71
CA ASP A 239 -15.35 -13.97 20.27
C ASP A 239 -16.84 -14.07 20.60
N ASP A 240 -17.24 -13.66 21.79
CA ASP A 240 -18.64 -13.61 22.23
C ASP A 240 -19.45 -12.62 21.36
N PHE A 241 -18.84 -11.48 20.98
CA PHE A 241 -19.44 -10.53 20.05
C PHE A 241 -19.61 -11.10 18.63
N ILE A 242 -18.67 -11.89 18.15
CA ILE A 242 -18.73 -12.48 16.80
C ILE A 242 -19.73 -13.63 16.73
N ALA A 243 -19.91 -14.41 17.78
CA ALA A 243 -20.70 -15.64 17.75
C ALA A 243 -22.19 -15.45 17.33
N PRO A 244 -22.93 -14.43 17.78
CA PRO A 244 -24.28 -14.16 17.28
C PRO A 244 -24.31 -13.75 15.81
N ILE A 245 -23.32 -12.93 15.38
CA ILE A 245 -23.18 -12.51 13.98
C ILE A 245 -22.94 -13.73 13.09
N ASP A 246 -22.03 -14.61 13.48
CA ASP A 246 -21.68 -15.84 12.76
C ASP A 246 -22.90 -16.75 12.60
N ARG A 247 -23.72 -16.93 13.67
CA ARG A 247 -24.97 -17.71 13.61
C ARG A 247 -25.98 -17.11 12.62
N ALA A 248 -26.19 -15.80 12.67
CA ALA A 248 -27.15 -15.12 11.82
C ALA A 248 -26.76 -15.19 10.34
N LEU A 249 -25.48 -14.88 10.01
CA LEU A 249 -25.00 -14.94 8.63
C LEU A 249 -25.01 -16.36 8.05
N LYS A 250 -24.77 -17.40 8.88
CA LYS A 250 -24.93 -18.80 8.48
C LYS A 250 -26.39 -19.13 8.18
N ALA A 251 -27.33 -18.67 9.04
CA ALA A 251 -28.76 -18.88 8.83
C ALA A 251 -29.25 -18.20 7.55
N ASP A 252 -28.72 -17.03 7.22
CA ASP A 252 -29.02 -16.29 5.97
C ASP A 252 -28.34 -16.92 4.73
N GLY A 253 -27.50 -17.96 4.88
CA GLY A 253 -26.88 -18.70 3.79
C GLY A 253 -25.68 -18.00 3.14
N TYR A 254 -25.08 -17.01 3.79
CA TYR A 254 -23.89 -16.37 3.29
C TYR A 254 -22.65 -17.28 3.35
N ARG A 255 -21.76 -17.14 2.36
CA ARG A 255 -20.37 -17.62 2.42
C ARG A 255 -19.49 -16.43 2.78
N TYR A 256 -18.76 -16.52 3.88
CA TYR A 256 -17.97 -15.41 4.40
C TYR A 256 -16.80 -15.88 5.26
N GLU A 257 -15.87 -14.97 5.48
CA GLU A 257 -14.79 -15.08 6.44
C GLU A 257 -14.88 -13.90 7.42
N ILE A 258 -14.70 -14.15 8.72
CA ILE A 258 -14.62 -13.09 9.74
C ILE A 258 -13.17 -12.96 10.20
N LYS A 259 -12.58 -11.78 9.99
CA LYS A 259 -11.23 -11.44 10.46
C LYS A 259 -11.29 -10.45 11.62
N LYS A 260 -10.56 -10.76 12.68
CA LYS A 260 -10.29 -9.80 13.77
C LYS A 260 -9.12 -8.92 13.36
N ARG A 261 -9.22 -7.63 13.57
CA ARG A 261 -8.15 -6.67 13.31
C ARG A 261 -7.91 -5.82 14.55
N VAL A 262 -6.66 -5.73 14.94
CA VAL A 262 -6.19 -4.79 15.96
C VAL A 262 -5.53 -3.60 15.26
N LYS A 263 -5.80 -2.39 15.74
CA LYS A 263 -5.20 -1.17 15.22
C LYS A 263 -3.70 -1.20 15.41
N THR A 264 -2.95 -0.79 14.39
CA THR A 264 -1.47 -0.80 14.44
C THR A 264 -0.92 0.24 15.41
N PRO A 265 0.25 0.00 16.01
CA PRO A 265 0.89 0.94 16.93
C PRO A 265 1.02 2.36 16.35
N TYR A 266 1.43 2.50 15.09
CA TYR A 266 1.49 3.80 14.43
C TYR A 266 0.14 4.49 14.34
N SER A 267 -0.92 3.76 13.96
CA SER A 267 -2.27 4.33 13.86
C SER A 267 -2.80 4.81 15.22
N ILE A 268 -2.44 4.10 16.31
CA ILE A 268 -2.75 4.50 17.68
C ILE A 268 -1.97 5.75 18.05
N TRP A 269 -0.65 5.73 17.88
CA TRP A 269 0.27 6.83 18.15
C TRP A 269 -0.15 8.12 17.41
N HIS A 270 -0.38 8.01 16.11
CA HIS A 270 -0.81 9.13 15.27
C HIS A 270 -2.13 9.74 15.76
N LYS A 271 -3.10 8.88 16.14
CA LYS A 271 -4.38 9.35 16.70
C LYS A 271 -4.19 10.05 18.05
N MET A 272 -3.33 9.53 18.93
CA MET A 272 -2.99 10.16 20.21
C MET A 272 -2.37 11.55 20.00
N LYS A 273 -1.42 11.66 19.06
CA LYS A 273 -0.72 12.94 18.77
C LYS A 273 -1.64 13.96 18.07
N THR A 274 -2.42 13.55 17.07
CA THR A 274 -3.24 14.48 16.27
C THR A 274 -4.54 14.90 16.94
N LYS A 275 -5.13 14.02 17.79
CA LYS A 275 -6.38 14.32 18.52
C LYS A 275 -6.16 14.68 19.97
N HIS A 276 -4.91 14.68 20.43
CA HIS A 276 -4.54 14.96 21.83
C HIS A 276 -5.31 14.08 22.84
N VAL A 277 -5.47 12.79 22.51
CA VAL A 277 -6.17 11.80 23.35
C VAL A 277 -5.19 10.80 23.95
N THR A 278 -5.54 10.22 25.09
CA THR A 278 -4.77 9.14 25.70
C THR A 278 -5.12 7.79 25.06
N PHE A 279 -4.29 6.78 25.30
CA PHE A 279 -4.53 5.42 24.82
C PHE A 279 -5.92 4.88 25.23
N ASP A 280 -6.36 5.14 26.47
CA ASP A 280 -7.63 4.65 27.01
C ASP A 280 -8.86 5.33 26.38
N GLN A 281 -8.66 6.47 25.74
CA GLN A 281 -9.71 7.20 25.02
C GLN A 281 -9.84 6.74 23.56
N ILE A 282 -9.08 5.73 23.14
CA ILE A 282 -9.18 5.14 21.79
C ILE A 282 -10.16 3.99 21.81
N PHE A 283 -11.40 4.22 21.45
CA PHE A 283 -12.48 3.25 21.46
C PHE A 283 -12.45 2.26 20.27
N ASP A 284 -11.71 2.56 19.19
CA ASP A 284 -11.63 1.76 17.96
C ASP A 284 -10.33 0.96 17.86
N LEU A 285 -9.90 0.37 18.99
CA LEU A 285 -8.73 -0.52 19.03
C LEU A 285 -8.96 -1.80 18.26
N TYR A 286 -10.21 -2.28 18.27
CA TYR A 286 -10.64 -3.51 17.64
C TYR A 286 -11.59 -3.24 16.48
N ALA A 287 -11.38 -3.95 15.40
CA ALA A 287 -12.32 -4.03 14.30
C ALA A 287 -12.57 -5.49 13.92
N VAL A 288 -13.82 -5.79 13.58
CA VAL A 288 -14.23 -7.05 12.99
C VAL A 288 -14.49 -6.80 11.51
N ARG A 289 -13.90 -7.62 10.66
CA ARG A 289 -14.09 -7.55 9.22
C ARG A 289 -14.87 -8.76 8.75
N ILE A 290 -16.00 -8.51 8.10
CA ILE A 290 -16.82 -9.53 7.46
C ILE A 290 -16.54 -9.45 5.95
N ILE A 291 -15.92 -10.50 5.41
CA ILE A 291 -15.57 -10.62 4.00
C ILE A 291 -16.47 -11.70 3.42
N PHE A 292 -17.46 -11.30 2.61
CA PHE A 292 -18.37 -12.26 2.00
C PHE A 292 -18.00 -12.56 0.54
N GLU A 293 -18.33 -13.77 0.10
CA GLU A 293 -18.24 -14.17 -1.31
C GLU A 293 -19.54 -13.77 -1.99
N PRO A 294 -19.51 -12.88 -3.02
CA PRO A 294 -20.72 -12.53 -3.74
C PRO A 294 -21.24 -13.75 -4.52
N GLN A 295 -22.52 -14.02 -4.41
CA GLN A 295 -23.21 -15.08 -5.17
C GLN A 295 -23.62 -14.62 -6.57
N THR A 296 -23.00 -13.57 -7.08
CA THR A 296 -23.35 -12.90 -8.34
C THR A 296 -22.17 -12.09 -8.88
N ASP A 297 -22.09 -12.00 -10.19
CA ASP A 297 -21.13 -11.13 -10.87
C ASP A 297 -21.70 -9.71 -11.12
N ASP A 298 -22.95 -9.44 -10.69
CA ASP A 298 -23.59 -8.14 -10.81
C ASP A 298 -23.13 -7.20 -9.68
N PRO A 299 -22.38 -6.12 -9.98
CA PRO A 299 -21.87 -5.19 -8.96
C PRO A 299 -22.98 -4.50 -8.15
N VAL A 300 -24.18 -4.33 -8.71
CA VAL A 300 -25.31 -3.72 -7.99
C VAL A 300 -25.82 -4.67 -6.92
N LYS A 301 -25.97 -5.95 -7.26
CA LYS A 301 -26.38 -6.99 -6.30
C LYS A 301 -25.30 -7.21 -5.24
N GLU A 302 -24.01 -7.22 -5.64
CA GLU A 302 -22.88 -7.31 -4.68
C GLU A 302 -22.96 -6.18 -3.65
N ARG A 303 -23.14 -4.93 -4.08
CA ARG A 303 -23.32 -3.77 -3.18
C ARG A 303 -24.53 -3.92 -2.27
N LYS A 304 -25.66 -4.42 -2.79
CA LYS A 304 -26.86 -4.67 -1.99
C LYS A 304 -26.61 -5.65 -0.86
N MET A 305 -25.84 -6.72 -1.10
CA MET A 305 -25.47 -7.69 -0.07
C MET A 305 -24.73 -7.07 1.12
N CYS A 306 -23.94 -6.01 0.92
CA CYS A 306 -23.33 -5.26 2.01
C CYS A 306 -24.37 -4.65 2.96
N TYR A 307 -25.46 -4.10 2.41
CA TYR A 307 -26.55 -3.51 3.21
C TYR A 307 -27.44 -4.56 3.82
N ASP A 308 -27.64 -5.71 3.18
CA ASP A 308 -28.40 -6.84 3.74
C ASP A 308 -27.65 -7.40 4.99
N ILE A 309 -26.32 -7.63 4.89
CA ILE A 309 -25.48 -8.02 6.04
C ILE A 309 -25.51 -6.96 7.14
N TYR A 310 -25.43 -5.65 6.76
CA TYR A 310 -25.53 -4.56 7.72
C TYR A 310 -26.89 -4.59 8.47
N SER A 311 -27.99 -4.82 7.77
CA SER A 311 -29.31 -4.96 8.38
C SER A 311 -29.38 -6.13 9.38
N THR A 312 -28.82 -7.29 9.00
CA THR A 312 -28.73 -8.47 9.88
C THR A 312 -27.96 -8.15 11.16
N ILE A 313 -26.76 -7.56 11.08
CA ILE A 313 -25.94 -7.32 12.29
C ILE A 313 -26.48 -6.20 13.18
N THR A 314 -27.15 -5.19 12.60
CA THR A 314 -27.79 -4.10 13.37
C THR A 314 -29.11 -4.51 14.00
N SER A 315 -29.72 -5.62 13.60
CA SER A 315 -30.83 -6.25 14.30
C SER A 315 -30.37 -6.95 15.59
N ILE A 316 -29.12 -7.39 15.66
CA ILE A 316 -28.53 -8.08 16.83
C ILE A 316 -28.00 -7.08 17.84
N TYR A 317 -27.28 -6.05 17.37
CA TYR A 317 -26.55 -5.11 18.22
C TYR A 317 -26.98 -3.67 17.99
N ARG A 318 -26.94 -2.88 19.06
CA ARG A 318 -27.11 -1.43 18.98
C ARG A 318 -25.98 -0.83 18.15
N PHE A 319 -26.33 0.00 17.16
CA PHE A 319 -25.35 0.72 16.34
C PHE A 319 -25.33 2.22 16.67
N GLN A 320 -24.21 2.87 16.35
CA GLN A 320 -24.05 4.30 16.49
C GLN A 320 -24.19 4.99 15.13
N PRO A 321 -25.31 5.71 14.86
CA PRO A 321 -25.61 6.29 13.55
C PRO A 321 -24.51 7.25 13.04
N ASP A 322 -23.96 8.11 13.91
CA ASP A 322 -22.95 9.13 13.56
C ASP A 322 -21.62 8.51 13.12
N ARG A 323 -21.43 7.20 13.33
CA ARG A 323 -20.22 6.46 12.95
C ARG A 323 -20.41 5.53 11.76
N LEU A 324 -21.55 5.59 11.09
CA LEU A 324 -21.72 4.91 9.81
C LEU A 324 -20.85 5.58 8.75
N ARG A 325 -20.06 4.79 8.02
CA ARG A 325 -19.24 5.24 6.87
C ARG A 325 -19.58 4.37 5.69
N ASP A 326 -20.27 4.95 4.73
CA ASP A 326 -20.74 4.27 3.53
C ASP A 326 -19.81 4.54 2.35
N TRP A 327 -18.74 3.75 2.27
CA TRP A 327 -17.83 3.75 1.12
C TRP A 327 -18.28 2.79 0.00
N ILE A 328 -19.46 2.18 0.12
CA ILE A 328 -20.10 1.40 -0.95
C ILE A 328 -20.76 2.33 -1.95
N LYS A 329 -21.51 3.30 -1.44
CA LYS A 329 -22.21 4.30 -2.26
C LYS A 329 -21.26 5.36 -2.84
N SER A 330 -20.25 5.72 -2.08
CA SER A 330 -19.22 6.71 -2.45
C SER A 330 -17.84 6.15 -2.18
N PRO A 331 -17.27 5.32 -3.10
CA PRO A 331 -15.93 4.80 -2.97
C PRO A 331 -14.90 5.92 -2.80
N LYS A 332 -13.81 5.63 -2.10
CA LYS A 332 -12.69 6.56 -2.00
C LYS A 332 -11.98 6.70 -3.34
N SER A 333 -11.27 7.80 -3.53
CA SER A 333 -10.51 8.10 -4.76
C SER A 333 -9.45 7.03 -5.13
N ASN A 334 -9.03 6.20 -4.17
CA ASN A 334 -8.14 5.05 -4.39
C ASN A 334 -8.87 3.72 -4.60
N GLY A 335 -10.18 3.74 -4.87
CA GLY A 335 -10.99 2.55 -5.13
C GLY A 335 -11.40 1.75 -3.90
N TYR A 336 -11.16 2.25 -2.68
CA TYR A 336 -11.59 1.55 -1.47
C TYR A 336 -13.10 1.55 -1.33
N GLU A 337 -13.69 0.35 -1.25
CA GLU A 337 -15.13 0.11 -1.00
C GLU A 337 -15.29 -0.70 0.30
N ALA A 338 -16.13 -0.25 1.21
CA ALA A 338 -16.57 -0.98 2.40
C ALA A 338 -17.71 -0.26 3.11
N LEU A 339 -18.55 -0.97 3.84
CA LEU A 339 -19.51 -0.38 4.77
C LEU A 339 -18.98 -0.53 6.20
N HIS A 340 -18.74 0.60 6.89
CA HIS A 340 -18.27 0.60 8.26
C HIS A 340 -19.39 1.01 9.21
N CYS A 341 -19.62 0.25 10.25
CA CYS A 341 -20.50 0.61 11.34
C CYS A 341 -19.84 0.36 12.69
N THR A 342 -20.32 1.01 13.71
CA THR A 342 -19.84 0.81 15.09
C THR A 342 -20.98 0.25 15.91
N LEU A 343 -20.79 -0.96 16.49
CA LEU A 343 -21.77 -1.71 17.24
C LEU A 343 -21.36 -1.81 18.70
N MET A 344 -22.33 -1.87 19.61
CA MET A 344 -22.09 -2.04 21.04
C MET A 344 -22.17 -3.52 21.39
N SER A 345 -21.08 -4.07 21.93
CA SER A 345 -21.06 -5.42 22.48
C SER A 345 -21.88 -5.51 23.78
N GLU A 346 -22.28 -6.70 24.20
CA GLU A 346 -22.96 -6.93 25.48
C GLU A 346 -22.16 -6.44 26.70
N GLY A 347 -20.82 -6.44 26.60
CA GLY A 347 -19.90 -5.88 27.60
C GLY A 347 -19.81 -4.36 27.59
N GLY A 348 -20.62 -3.63 26.80
CA GLY A 348 -20.62 -2.16 26.72
C GLY A 348 -19.46 -1.56 25.92
N ASN A 349 -18.66 -2.36 25.22
CA ASN A 349 -17.56 -1.90 24.39
C ASN A 349 -18.02 -1.64 22.95
N TRP A 350 -17.55 -0.55 22.36
CA TRP A 350 -17.77 -0.26 20.95
C TRP A 350 -16.80 -1.04 20.06
N VAL A 351 -17.34 -1.75 19.08
CA VAL A 351 -16.58 -2.53 18.09
C VAL A 351 -16.88 -2.00 16.70
N GLU A 352 -15.85 -1.65 15.94
CA GLU A 352 -16.00 -1.30 14.52
C GLU A 352 -16.17 -2.57 13.70
N VAL A 353 -17.23 -2.61 12.87
CA VAL A 353 -17.46 -3.70 11.92
C VAL A 353 -17.34 -3.16 10.51
N GLN A 354 -16.51 -3.83 9.70
CA GLN A 354 -16.26 -3.51 8.30
C GLN A 354 -16.83 -4.64 7.44
N ILE A 355 -17.79 -4.32 6.58
CA ILE A 355 -18.46 -5.23 5.66
C ILE A 355 -17.99 -4.98 4.25
N ARG A 356 -17.50 -6.00 3.57
CA ARG A 356 -17.04 -5.91 2.17
C ARG A 356 -17.03 -7.28 1.49
N SER A 357 -17.16 -7.30 0.17
CA SER A 357 -17.02 -8.53 -0.60
C SER A 357 -15.54 -8.96 -0.71
N LYS A 358 -15.31 -10.17 -1.20
CA LYS A 358 -13.96 -10.67 -1.49
C LYS A 358 -13.23 -9.78 -2.50
N ARG A 359 -13.91 -9.31 -3.56
CA ARG A 359 -13.37 -8.36 -4.54
C ARG A 359 -12.95 -7.04 -3.87
N MET A 360 -13.84 -6.48 -3.03
CA MET A 360 -13.56 -5.23 -2.30
C MET A 360 -12.40 -5.40 -1.31
N ASP A 361 -12.27 -6.60 -0.69
CA ASP A 361 -11.14 -6.94 0.19
C ASP A 361 -9.83 -7.02 -0.58
N ASP A 362 -9.82 -7.66 -1.75
CA ASP A 362 -8.64 -7.74 -2.61
C ASP A 362 -8.18 -6.35 -3.09
N ILE A 363 -9.12 -5.48 -3.46
CA ILE A 363 -8.82 -4.09 -3.85
C ILE A 363 -8.25 -3.31 -2.64
N ALA A 364 -8.83 -3.49 -1.45
CA ALA A 364 -8.35 -2.82 -0.24
C ALA A 364 -6.97 -3.30 0.22
N GLU A 365 -6.61 -4.56 -0.02
CA GLU A 365 -5.30 -5.13 0.39
C GLU A 365 -4.21 -4.95 -0.68
N LYS A 366 -4.57 -5.12 -1.97
CA LYS A 366 -3.63 -5.11 -3.11
C LYS A 366 -3.66 -3.80 -3.92
N GLY A 367 -4.53 -2.85 -3.56
CA GLY A 367 -4.63 -1.56 -4.22
C GLY A 367 -4.91 -1.66 -5.72
N ILE A 368 -4.28 -0.75 -6.48
CA ILE A 368 -4.45 -0.65 -7.95
C ILE A 368 -4.10 -1.95 -8.69
N ALA A 369 -3.20 -2.77 -8.15
CA ALA A 369 -2.82 -4.01 -8.81
C ALA A 369 -3.97 -5.05 -8.85
N ALA A 370 -4.89 -5.01 -7.88
CA ALA A 370 -6.10 -5.83 -7.92
C ALA A 370 -6.98 -5.46 -9.12
N HIS A 371 -7.12 -4.17 -9.43
CA HIS A 371 -7.88 -3.72 -10.61
C HIS A 371 -7.31 -4.29 -11.92
N TRP A 372 -5.98 -4.40 -12.05
CA TRP A 372 -5.38 -4.98 -13.24
C TRP A 372 -5.57 -6.49 -13.35
N ALA A 373 -5.67 -7.20 -12.23
CA ALA A 373 -5.99 -8.63 -12.26
C ALA A 373 -7.40 -8.89 -12.79
N TYR A 374 -8.36 -8.02 -12.43
CA TYR A 374 -9.76 -8.11 -12.90
C TYR A 374 -9.97 -7.58 -14.33
N LYS A 375 -9.07 -6.74 -14.88
CA LYS A 375 -9.16 -6.26 -16.29
C LYS A 375 -9.08 -7.38 -17.33
N LYS A 376 -8.48 -8.53 -17.03
CA LYS A 376 -8.46 -9.68 -17.96
C LYS A 376 -9.85 -10.19 -18.29
N ASP A 377 -10.84 -9.93 -17.44
CA ASP A 377 -12.22 -10.43 -17.60
C ASP A 377 -13.20 -9.40 -18.20
N GLY A 378 -12.70 -8.29 -18.77
CA GLY A 378 -13.51 -7.32 -19.53
C GLY A 378 -14.28 -6.28 -18.70
N TYR A 379 -14.12 -6.25 -17.39
CA TYR A 379 -14.73 -5.23 -16.53
C TYR A 379 -13.91 -3.94 -16.53
N ILE A 380 -14.46 -2.86 -17.12
CA ILE A 380 -13.94 -1.49 -16.96
C ILE A 380 -14.58 -0.92 -15.70
N SER A 381 -13.78 -0.71 -14.64
CA SER A 381 -14.27 -0.03 -13.45
C SER A 381 -14.20 1.49 -13.65
N GLU A 382 -15.20 2.23 -13.14
CA GLU A 382 -15.16 3.70 -13.10
C GLU A 382 -13.92 4.26 -12.38
N ASN A 383 -13.33 3.46 -11.49
CA ASN A 383 -12.10 3.80 -10.74
C ASN A 383 -10.82 3.82 -11.59
N ASP A 384 -10.77 3.14 -12.75
CA ASP A 384 -9.64 3.26 -13.69
C ASP A 384 -9.53 4.69 -14.21
N SER A 385 -10.67 5.31 -14.48
CA SER A 385 -10.77 6.72 -14.90
C SER A 385 -10.31 7.70 -13.81
N GLU A 386 -10.50 7.38 -12.53
CA GLU A 386 -10.07 8.22 -11.40
C GLU A 386 -8.56 8.19 -11.21
N MET A 387 -7.91 7.02 -11.37
CA MET A 387 -6.45 6.92 -11.31
C MET A 387 -5.79 7.60 -12.50
N ASP A 388 -6.32 7.39 -13.70
CA ASP A 388 -5.83 8.07 -14.92
C ASP A 388 -6.00 9.59 -14.81
N LYS A 389 -7.13 10.06 -14.27
CA LYS A 389 -7.36 11.47 -13.96
C LYS A 389 -6.38 12.01 -12.92
N TRP A 390 -6.11 11.23 -11.87
CA TRP A 390 -5.14 11.63 -10.86
C TRP A 390 -3.73 11.70 -11.42
N LEU A 391 -3.30 10.70 -12.21
CA LEU A 391 -2.02 10.72 -12.89
C LEU A 391 -1.89 11.93 -13.81
N ALA A 392 -2.93 12.23 -14.60
CA ALA A 392 -2.96 13.41 -15.46
C ALA A 392 -2.87 14.71 -14.64
N LYS A 393 -3.65 14.82 -13.55
CA LYS A 393 -3.59 15.98 -12.65
C LYS A 393 -2.21 16.16 -12.01
N VAL A 394 -1.59 15.06 -11.56
CA VAL A 394 -0.21 15.09 -11.01
C VAL A 394 0.78 15.55 -12.08
N GLN A 395 0.63 15.08 -13.32
CA GLN A 395 1.45 15.52 -14.45
C GLN A 395 1.34 17.02 -14.73
N ASP A 396 0.11 17.55 -14.73
CA ASP A 396 -0.14 18.97 -14.97
C ASP A 396 0.48 19.84 -13.86
N ILE A 397 0.34 19.39 -12.59
CA ILE A 397 0.93 20.07 -11.44
C ILE A 397 2.47 20.05 -11.52
N ILE A 398 3.07 18.90 -11.87
CA ILE A 398 4.53 18.76 -11.98
C ILE A 398 5.10 19.62 -13.12
N LYS A 399 4.35 19.77 -14.20
CA LYS A 399 4.75 20.58 -15.37
C LYS A 399 4.58 22.08 -15.14
N SER A 400 3.91 22.51 -14.09
CA SER A 400 3.72 23.93 -13.77
C SER A 400 5.05 24.58 -13.39
N PRO A 401 5.52 25.61 -14.13
CA PRO A 401 6.82 26.24 -13.87
C PRO A 401 6.85 27.12 -12.63
N ASP A 402 5.70 27.49 -12.07
CA ASP A 402 5.57 28.53 -11.05
C ASP A 402 5.56 27.97 -9.60
N LEU A 403 5.61 26.65 -9.42
CA LEU A 403 5.55 26.03 -8.09
C LEU A 403 6.93 25.61 -7.60
N SER A 404 7.30 26.06 -6.41
CA SER A 404 8.49 25.55 -5.71
C SER A 404 8.31 24.07 -5.35
N SER A 405 9.42 23.34 -5.22
CA SER A 405 9.37 21.90 -4.87
C SER A 405 8.66 21.65 -3.53
N LEU A 406 8.73 22.59 -2.58
CA LEU A 406 8.04 22.51 -1.28
C LEU A 406 6.52 22.70 -1.44
N GLU A 407 6.08 23.70 -2.20
CA GLU A 407 4.65 23.93 -2.47
C GLU A 407 4.06 22.75 -3.24
N LEU A 408 4.82 22.17 -4.18
CA LEU A 408 4.46 20.97 -4.90
C LEU A 408 4.29 19.78 -3.94
N LEU A 409 5.25 19.57 -3.02
CA LEU A 409 5.17 18.50 -2.02
C LEU A 409 3.95 18.70 -1.11
N ASP A 410 3.73 19.90 -0.61
CA ASP A 410 2.59 20.22 0.26
C ASP A 410 1.26 20.03 -0.46
N MET A 411 1.19 20.40 -1.74
CA MET A 411 0.00 20.23 -2.57
C MET A 411 -0.26 18.76 -2.87
N ILE A 412 0.77 18.00 -3.24
CA ILE A 412 0.66 16.56 -3.47
C ILE A 412 0.43 15.81 -2.15
N HIS A 413 1.08 16.21 -1.05
CA HIS A 413 0.79 15.64 0.28
C HIS A 413 -0.64 15.93 0.74
N LYS A 414 -1.16 17.12 0.49
CA LYS A 414 -2.58 17.40 0.72
C LYS A 414 -3.45 16.47 -0.12
N ASP A 415 -3.20 16.31 -1.40
CA ASP A 415 -3.94 15.41 -2.28
C ASP A 415 -3.73 13.91 -1.93
N LEU A 416 -2.56 13.53 -1.41
CA LEU A 416 -2.22 12.15 -1.06
C LEU A 416 -2.68 11.74 0.36
N VAL A 417 -2.69 12.68 1.31
CA VAL A 417 -2.86 12.39 2.75
C VAL A 417 -4.16 12.99 3.30
N THR A 418 -4.77 13.97 2.60
CA THR A 418 -6.00 14.58 3.10
C THR A 418 -7.14 13.59 3.20
N SER A 419 -7.73 13.58 4.38
CA SER A 419 -9.01 12.92 4.61
C SER A 419 -10.03 13.55 3.67
N GLU A 420 -10.78 12.73 2.96
CA GLU A 420 -11.89 13.19 2.13
C GLU A 420 -13.11 13.44 3.01
N ILE A 421 -13.84 14.49 2.71
CA ILE A 421 -15.19 14.74 3.23
C ILE A 421 -16.20 14.47 2.14
N VAL A 422 -17.36 14.01 2.53
CA VAL A 422 -18.48 13.82 1.63
C VAL A 422 -19.37 15.04 1.71
N VAL A 423 -19.59 15.69 0.57
CA VAL A 423 -20.53 16.80 0.39
C VAL A 423 -21.65 16.41 -0.55
N PHE A 424 -22.78 17.03 -0.36
CA PHE A 424 -23.96 16.73 -1.19
C PHE A 424 -24.28 17.92 -2.09
N THR A 425 -24.58 17.63 -3.37
CA THR A 425 -25.16 18.63 -4.24
C THR A 425 -26.62 18.90 -3.85
N PRO A 426 -27.22 20.05 -4.27
CA PRO A 426 -28.64 20.30 -4.03
C PRO A 426 -29.59 19.23 -4.58
N LYS A 427 -29.12 18.44 -5.55
CA LYS A 427 -29.85 17.29 -6.12
C LYS A 427 -29.62 15.98 -5.35
N GLY A 428 -28.90 16.04 -4.19
CA GLY A 428 -28.62 14.87 -3.37
C GLY A 428 -27.50 13.96 -3.88
N HIS A 429 -26.75 14.35 -4.92
CA HIS A 429 -25.59 13.58 -5.36
C HIS A 429 -24.43 13.79 -4.39
N GLN A 430 -23.85 12.70 -3.92
CA GLN A 430 -22.65 12.70 -3.09
C GLN A 430 -21.40 12.97 -3.95
N ARG A 431 -20.49 13.78 -3.40
CA ARG A 431 -19.16 14.03 -3.95
C ARG A 431 -18.13 13.96 -2.84
N SER A 432 -17.02 13.28 -3.10
CA SER A 432 -15.87 13.24 -2.19
C SER A 432 -14.93 14.38 -2.56
N ILE A 433 -14.60 15.23 -1.59
CA ILE A 433 -13.64 16.33 -1.75
C ILE A 433 -12.63 16.31 -0.62
N ALA A 434 -11.46 16.88 -0.84
CA ALA A 434 -10.43 16.95 0.19
C ALA A 434 -10.87 17.82 1.38
N VAL A 435 -10.49 17.43 2.61
CA VAL A 435 -10.69 18.27 3.79
C VAL A 435 -9.94 19.60 3.59
N GLY A 436 -10.63 20.71 3.83
CA GLY A 436 -10.10 22.05 3.59
C GLY A 436 -10.36 22.62 2.21
N SER A 437 -11.03 21.85 1.31
CA SER A 437 -11.54 22.39 0.05
C SER A 437 -12.57 23.49 0.28
N THR A 438 -12.53 24.49 -0.59
CA THR A 438 -13.47 25.63 -0.57
C THR A 438 -14.75 25.31 -1.35
N ALA A 439 -15.77 26.14 -1.21
CA ALA A 439 -16.97 26.05 -2.03
C ALA A 439 -16.68 26.21 -3.52
N LEU A 440 -15.62 26.96 -3.86
CA LEU A 440 -15.17 27.13 -5.24
C LEU A 440 -14.57 25.81 -5.80
N ASP A 441 -13.75 25.10 -5.03
CA ASP A 441 -13.22 23.79 -5.41
C ASP A 441 -14.35 22.79 -5.66
N PHE A 442 -15.40 22.84 -4.83
CA PHE A 442 -16.58 22.02 -5.00
C PHE A 442 -17.36 22.38 -6.27
N ALA A 443 -17.51 23.65 -6.58
CA ALA A 443 -18.18 24.11 -7.80
C ALA A 443 -17.45 23.62 -9.06
N TYR A 444 -16.11 23.70 -9.09
CA TYR A 444 -15.31 23.18 -10.21
C TYR A 444 -15.40 21.65 -10.37
N GLN A 445 -15.58 20.91 -9.28
CA GLN A 445 -15.80 19.45 -9.37
C GLN A 445 -17.18 19.07 -9.94
N ILE A 446 -18.16 19.95 -9.82
CA ILE A 446 -19.51 19.71 -10.37
C ILE A 446 -19.58 20.13 -11.84
N HIS A 447 -18.92 21.22 -12.20
CA HIS A 447 -18.95 21.82 -13.53
C HIS A 447 -17.57 22.32 -13.91
N THR A 448 -16.93 21.68 -14.88
CA THR A 448 -15.63 22.07 -15.42
C THR A 448 -15.67 23.38 -16.21
N ASP A 449 -16.84 23.81 -16.65
CA ASP A 449 -17.07 24.99 -17.50
C ASP A 449 -17.75 26.18 -16.77
N LEU A 450 -17.66 26.21 -15.42
CA LEU A 450 -18.14 27.37 -14.66
C LEU A 450 -17.23 28.58 -14.93
N SER A 451 -17.72 29.47 -15.80
CA SER A 451 -17.15 30.81 -15.92
C SER A 451 -17.36 31.58 -14.59
N LEU A 452 -16.35 32.32 -14.14
CA LEU A 452 -16.42 33.22 -12.98
C LEU A 452 -17.58 34.24 -13.02
N ILE A 453 -18.27 34.36 -14.13
CA ILE A 453 -19.44 35.24 -14.34
C ILE A 453 -20.72 34.66 -13.68
N HIS A 454 -20.75 33.38 -13.30
CA HIS A 454 -21.94 32.70 -12.76
C HIS A 454 -21.84 32.37 -11.27
N ILE A 455 -20.80 32.87 -10.60
CA ILE A 455 -20.59 32.85 -9.16
C ILE A 455 -20.77 34.28 -8.62
#